data_2e4393fc0952d662f11308ea806bb6a3
#
_entry.id   2e4393fc0952d662f11308ea806bb6a3
#
_cell.length_a   1.000
_cell.length_b   1.000
_cell.length_c   1.000
_cell.angle_alpha   90.00
_cell.angle_beta   90.00
_cell.angle_gamma   90.00
#
_symmetry.space_group_name_H-M   'P 1'
#
loop_
_entity.id
_entity.type
_entity.pdbx_description
1 polymer ?
#
loop_
_entity_poly.entity_id
_entity_poly.type
_entity_poly.pdbx_seq_one_letter_code
_entity_poly.pdbx_strand_id
1 'polypeptide(L)'
;MTRHAEPVANAPGAGNDEWLLSMASRVSILAGSLMALVAVSPLLQLPKAIISLRFLGTPLSLEATQQAVVALLGGLLGWVGAREVLIEHPAYEPGARIYTHRVLPALAGAAALTLWQRQNFSLEARFALGACLALSFCLVLLGQYIALDEHTSGASWARSAMHALALLTAYYLWAVIYETRARSSVTASTSAVLGLLVAMDALQYDARDEETLWLFAAVAGLIIGECAWALNYWKASAPQAAAVLASGAYAMVALAKCHLRRSLNSAAVLEHVALALTMLVAGMVAFA
;
A
#
# COMPACT_ATOMS: atom_id res chain seq x y z
N MET A 1 48.82 30.65 17.29
CA MET A 1 48.46 29.44 18.09
C MET A 1 47.04 29.00 17.69
N THR A 2 46.95 28.20 16.68
CA THR A 2 45.71 27.60 16.17
C THR A 2 45.55 26.24 16.82
N ARG A 3 44.56 26.11 17.70
CA ARG A 3 44.17 24.82 18.28
C ARG A 3 43.45 24.02 17.19
N HIS A 4 44.11 22.99 16.71
CA HIS A 4 43.43 21.91 15.99
C HIS A 4 42.46 21.22 16.95
N ALA A 5 41.14 21.33 16.68
CA ALA A 5 40.15 20.50 17.31
C ALA A 5 40.36 19.08 16.76
N GLU A 6 40.74 18.14 17.61
CA GLU A 6 40.72 16.72 17.29
C GLU A 6 39.29 16.27 16.99
N PRO A 7 39.05 15.52 15.90
CA PRO A 7 37.76 14.90 15.68
C PRO A 7 37.55 13.85 16.79
N VAL A 8 36.50 14.04 17.57
CA VAL A 8 36.01 13.02 18.50
C VAL A 8 35.68 11.78 17.69
N ALA A 9 36.54 10.79 17.76
CA ALA A 9 36.28 9.46 17.18
C ALA A 9 35.09 8.85 17.92
N ASN A 10 33.90 8.93 17.34
CA ASN A 10 32.74 8.18 17.79
C ASN A 10 33.12 6.70 17.74
N ALA A 11 33.12 6.04 18.88
CA ALA A 11 33.34 4.61 18.99
C ALA A 11 32.31 3.88 18.14
N PRO A 12 32.74 3.02 17.17
CA PRO A 12 31.80 2.28 16.32
C PRO A 12 31.08 1.21 17.16
N GLY A 13 29.90 1.50 17.65
CA GLY A 13 29.06 0.56 18.40
C GLY A 13 27.96 1.21 19.22
N ALA A 14 28.25 2.25 19.96
CA ALA A 14 27.27 2.86 20.89
C ALA A 14 26.11 3.59 20.19
N GLY A 15 26.33 4.12 18.98
CA GLY A 15 25.26 4.80 18.23
C GLY A 15 24.29 3.85 17.53
N ASN A 16 24.73 2.63 17.21
CA ASN A 16 23.88 1.68 16.46
C ASN A 16 22.78 1.05 17.34
N ASP A 17 22.99 0.93 18.62
CA ASP A 17 22.01 0.31 19.51
C ASP A 17 20.90 1.30 19.91
N GLU A 18 21.23 2.59 20.04
CA GLU A 18 20.24 3.61 20.45
C GLU A 18 19.17 3.84 19.35
N TRP A 19 19.55 3.93 18.08
CA TRP A 19 18.57 4.13 17.01
C TRP A 19 17.72 2.87 16.76
N LEU A 20 18.29 1.67 16.91
CA LEU A 20 17.52 0.41 16.83
C LEU A 20 16.46 0.34 17.93
N LEU A 21 16.79 0.73 19.15
CA LEU A 21 15.86 0.77 20.28
C LEU A 21 14.76 1.81 20.06
N SER A 22 15.11 3.00 19.54
CA SER A 22 14.15 4.04 19.18
C SER A 22 13.18 3.58 18.10
N MET A 23 13.68 2.99 17.01
CA MET A 23 12.87 2.44 15.93
C MET A 23 11.94 1.32 16.44
N ALA A 24 12.48 0.36 17.22
CA ALA A 24 11.70 -0.73 17.78
C ALA A 24 10.57 -0.22 18.70
N SER A 25 10.84 0.81 19.50
CA SER A 25 9.85 1.46 20.36
C SER A 25 8.70 2.06 19.53
N ARG A 26 9.02 2.80 18.46
CA ARG A 26 7.99 3.42 17.60
C ARG A 26 7.15 2.39 16.84
N VAL A 27 7.79 1.37 16.27
CA VAL A 27 7.08 0.29 15.61
C VAL A 27 6.15 -0.44 16.59
N SER A 28 6.59 -0.66 17.83
CA SER A 28 5.78 -1.27 18.89
C SER A 28 4.57 -0.40 19.28
N ILE A 29 4.75 0.92 19.37
CA ILE A 29 3.66 1.87 19.65
C ILE A 29 2.64 1.85 18.52
N LEU A 30 3.10 1.82 17.27
CA LEU A 30 2.22 1.77 16.09
C LEU A 30 1.45 0.46 15.99
N ALA A 31 2.12 -0.67 16.26
CA ALA A 31 1.46 -1.97 16.33
C ALA A 31 0.42 -2.00 17.47
N GLY A 32 0.76 -1.47 18.64
CA GLY A 32 -0.17 -1.32 19.75
C GLY A 32 -1.35 -0.42 19.43
N SER A 33 -1.13 0.67 18.71
CA SER A 33 -2.19 1.58 18.24
C SER A 33 -3.11 0.90 17.22
N LEU A 34 -2.55 0.10 16.30
CA LEU A 34 -3.34 -0.70 15.38
C LEU A 34 -4.20 -1.74 16.13
N MET A 35 -3.60 -2.44 17.11
CA MET A 35 -4.33 -3.39 17.95
C MET A 35 -5.43 -2.72 18.78
N ALA A 36 -5.18 -1.53 19.31
CA ALA A 36 -6.20 -0.75 20.02
C ALA A 36 -7.35 -0.36 19.09
N LEU A 37 -7.04 0.08 17.87
CA LEU A 37 -8.04 0.42 16.86
C LEU A 37 -8.84 -0.80 16.41
N VAL A 38 -8.18 -1.95 16.26
CA VAL A 38 -8.80 -3.25 16.02
C VAL A 38 -9.78 -3.60 17.14
N ALA A 39 -9.36 -3.48 18.41
CA ALA A 39 -10.19 -3.81 19.57
C ALA A 39 -11.40 -2.87 19.74
N VAL A 40 -11.23 -1.58 19.43
CA VAL A 40 -12.28 -0.55 19.58
C VAL A 40 -13.23 -0.54 18.38
N SER A 41 -12.79 -0.94 17.19
CA SER A 41 -13.56 -0.84 15.95
C SER A 41 -14.96 -1.50 16.01
N PRO A 42 -15.21 -2.63 16.71
CA PRO A 42 -16.56 -3.20 16.83
C PRO A 42 -17.49 -2.38 17.74
N LEU A 43 -16.91 -1.57 18.63
CA LEU A 43 -17.66 -0.72 19.55
C LEU A 43 -18.11 0.60 18.89
N LEU A 44 -17.50 0.95 17.76
CA LEU A 44 -17.84 2.13 16.99
C LEU A 44 -19.15 1.86 16.22
N GLN A 45 -20.28 2.21 16.80
CA GLN A 45 -21.58 2.17 16.12
C GLN A 45 -21.81 3.50 15.41
N LEU A 46 -21.23 3.66 14.22
CA LEU A 46 -21.41 4.88 13.44
C LEU A 46 -22.72 4.82 12.64
N PRO A 47 -23.54 5.88 12.69
CA PRO A 47 -24.72 5.96 11.85
C PRO A 47 -24.30 6.02 10.38
N LYS A 48 -25.07 5.36 9.50
CA LYS A 48 -24.86 5.46 8.06
C LYS A 48 -25.06 6.91 7.62
N ALA A 49 -23.99 7.59 7.26
CA ALA A 49 -24.07 8.93 6.71
C ALA A 49 -24.09 8.84 5.18
N ILE A 50 -25.07 9.48 4.55
CA ILE A 50 -25.15 9.59 3.10
C ILE A 50 -24.67 10.99 2.74
N ILE A 51 -23.50 11.07 2.12
CA ILE A 51 -22.96 12.32 1.58
C ILE A 51 -23.45 12.43 0.13
N SER A 52 -24.40 13.29 -0.13
CA SER A 52 -24.87 13.55 -1.50
C SER A 52 -24.05 14.68 -2.13
N LEU A 53 -23.20 14.34 -3.08
CA LEU A 53 -22.46 15.28 -3.91
C LEU A 53 -23.14 15.38 -5.28
N ARG A 54 -23.26 16.58 -5.83
CA ARG A 54 -23.66 16.77 -7.24
C ARG A 54 -22.41 17.03 -8.07
N PHE A 55 -22.05 16.09 -8.93
CA PHE A 55 -20.95 16.24 -9.85
C PHE A 55 -21.49 16.24 -11.28
N LEU A 56 -21.23 17.31 -12.04
CA LEU A 56 -21.71 17.51 -13.42
C LEU A 56 -23.23 17.21 -13.59
N GLY A 57 -24.06 17.63 -12.62
CA GLY A 57 -25.50 17.44 -12.67
C GLY A 57 -25.98 16.06 -12.19
N THR A 58 -25.09 15.11 -11.96
CA THR A 58 -25.43 13.76 -11.48
C THR A 58 -25.33 13.69 -9.95
N PRO A 59 -26.39 13.26 -9.25
CA PRO A 59 -26.31 13.07 -7.80
C PRO A 59 -25.45 11.83 -7.50
N LEU A 60 -24.29 12.04 -6.92
CA LEU A 60 -23.42 11.00 -6.36
C LEU A 60 -23.75 10.86 -4.87
N SER A 61 -24.36 9.75 -4.49
CA SER A 61 -24.54 9.40 -3.08
C SER A 61 -23.38 8.50 -2.65
N LEU A 62 -22.50 9.02 -1.80
CA LEU A 62 -21.47 8.25 -1.12
C LEU A 62 -22.02 7.82 0.23
N GLU A 63 -22.13 6.52 0.43
CA GLU A 63 -22.49 5.97 1.74
C GLU A 63 -21.21 5.83 2.57
N ALA A 64 -21.04 6.68 3.57
CA ALA A 64 -20.00 6.52 4.58
C ALA A 64 -20.41 5.37 5.51
N THR A 65 -19.96 4.16 5.19
CA THR A 65 -20.16 2.99 6.05
C THR A 65 -19.15 3.01 7.19
N GLN A 66 -19.50 2.40 8.33
CA GLN A 66 -18.54 2.19 9.43
C GLN A 66 -17.24 1.54 8.92
N GLN A 67 -17.36 0.58 8.01
CA GLN A 67 -16.23 -0.11 7.41
C GLN A 67 -15.28 0.85 6.65
N ALA A 68 -15.84 1.78 5.88
CA ALA A 68 -15.05 2.78 5.16
C ALA A 68 -14.34 3.75 6.12
N VAL A 69 -15.03 4.19 7.18
CA VAL A 69 -14.41 5.08 8.18
C VAL A 69 -13.28 4.40 8.92
N VAL A 70 -13.47 3.15 9.34
CA VAL A 70 -12.45 2.39 10.06
C VAL A 70 -11.26 2.05 9.13
N ALA A 71 -11.52 1.74 7.87
CA ALA A 71 -10.45 1.56 6.87
C ALA A 71 -9.63 2.85 6.71
N LEU A 72 -10.30 4.01 6.62
CA LEU A 72 -9.63 5.30 6.54
C LEU A 72 -8.77 5.59 7.77
N LEU A 73 -9.27 5.30 8.97
CA LEU A 73 -8.50 5.45 10.22
C LEU A 73 -7.26 4.56 10.22
N GLY A 74 -7.37 3.30 9.76
CA GLY A 74 -6.21 2.42 9.60
C GLY A 74 -5.21 2.94 8.58
N GLY A 75 -5.70 3.47 7.47
CA GLY A 75 -4.86 4.12 6.46
C GLY A 75 -4.14 5.35 7.00
N LEU A 76 -4.83 6.21 7.76
CA LEU A 76 -4.23 7.39 8.39
C LEU A 76 -3.17 6.99 9.44
N LEU A 77 -3.47 5.96 10.26
CA LEU A 77 -2.49 5.43 11.21
C LEU A 77 -1.22 4.94 10.49
N GLY A 78 -1.37 4.17 9.41
CA GLY A 78 -0.25 3.71 8.59
C GLY A 78 0.53 4.86 7.96
N TRP A 79 -0.18 5.86 7.42
CA TRP A 79 0.43 7.03 6.80
C TRP A 79 1.24 7.88 7.77
N VAL A 80 0.65 8.21 8.93
CA VAL A 80 1.31 9.04 9.96
C VAL A 80 2.41 8.24 10.65
N GLY A 81 2.12 6.97 10.98
CA GLY A 81 3.07 6.11 11.66
C GLY A 81 4.33 5.83 10.84
N ALA A 82 4.17 5.57 9.53
CA ALA A 82 5.33 5.39 8.66
C ALA A 82 6.23 6.63 8.63
N ARG A 83 5.65 7.83 8.67
CA ARG A 83 6.43 9.07 8.76
C ARG A 83 7.35 9.07 9.99
N GLU A 84 6.79 8.75 11.14
CA GLU A 84 7.55 8.80 12.43
C GLU A 84 8.70 7.78 12.47
N VAL A 85 8.54 6.65 11.78
CA VAL A 85 9.60 5.64 11.66
C VAL A 85 10.65 6.05 10.64
N LEU A 86 10.24 6.57 9.48
CA LEU A 86 11.14 6.88 8.36
C LEU A 86 12.00 8.13 8.59
N ILE A 87 11.52 9.11 9.35
CA ILE A 87 12.28 10.34 9.66
C ILE A 87 13.57 10.05 10.48
N GLU A 88 13.57 8.97 11.24
CA GLU A 88 14.75 8.59 12.03
C GLU A 88 15.77 7.76 11.27
N HIS A 89 15.48 7.45 9.99
CA HIS A 89 16.43 6.71 9.18
C HIS A 89 17.68 7.55 8.90
N PRO A 90 18.90 6.99 9.07
CA PRO A 90 20.15 7.73 8.82
C PRO A 90 20.28 8.28 7.39
N ALA A 91 19.70 7.58 6.40
CA ALA A 91 19.65 8.02 5.00
C ALA A 91 18.48 9.00 4.71
N TYR A 92 17.79 9.49 5.75
CA TYR A 92 16.73 10.47 5.56
C TYR A 92 17.30 11.83 5.22
N GLU A 93 16.95 12.35 4.04
CA GLU A 93 17.26 13.72 3.65
C GLU A 93 16.00 14.60 3.76
N PRO A 94 16.08 15.79 4.41
CA PRO A 94 14.99 16.75 4.42
C PRO A 94 14.65 17.18 2.98
N GLY A 95 13.40 16.94 2.55
CA GLY A 95 12.96 17.19 1.17
C GLY A 95 12.90 15.95 0.28
N ALA A 96 13.39 14.80 0.74
CA ALA A 96 13.18 13.53 0.05
C ALA A 96 11.68 13.18 -0.09
N ARG A 97 11.34 12.41 -1.14
CA ARG A 97 9.95 12.00 -1.45
C ARG A 97 9.40 10.96 -0.46
N ILE A 98 9.50 11.24 0.84
CA ILE A 98 9.05 10.35 1.93
C ILE A 98 7.57 9.97 1.83
N TYR A 99 6.74 10.83 1.23
CA TYR A 99 5.31 10.57 1.13
C TYR A 99 4.99 9.29 0.34
N THR A 100 5.84 8.92 -0.62
CA THR A 100 5.67 7.68 -1.39
C THR A 100 5.87 6.43 -0.55
N HIS A 101 6.84 6.43 0.36
CA HIS A 101 7.11 5.33 1.29
C HIS A 101 6.02 5.12 2.35
N ARG A 102 5.10 6.07 2.50
CA ARG A 102 3.96 5.96 3.42
C ARG A 102 2.75 5.28 2.78
N VAL A 103 2.74 5.17 1.45
CA VAL A 103 1.59 4.64 0.69
C VAL A 103 1.29 3.20 1.10
N LEU A 104 2.28 2.31 1.03
CA LEU A 104 2.09 0.90 1.38
C LEU A 104 1.68 0.70 2.84
N PRO A 105 2.31 1.33 3.86
CA PRO A 105 1.83 1.27 5.23
C PRO A 105 0.38 1.77 5.40
N ALA A 106 -0.01 2.82 4.68
CA ALA A 106 -1.39 3.29 4.70
C ALA A 106 -2.37 2.27 4.11
N LEU A 107 -2.04 1.68 2.96
CA LEU A 107 -2.85 0.64 2.34
C LEU A 107 -2.92 -0.61 3.22
N ALA A 108 -1.81 -1.01 3.84
CA ALA A 108 -1.76 -2.15 4.76
C ALA A 108 -2.61 -1.92 6.02
N GLY A 109 -2.56 -0.73 6.60
CA GLY A 109 -3.42 -0.36 7.73
C GLY A 109 -4.90 -0.37 7.38
N ALA A 110 -5.28 0.16 6.21
CA ALA A 110 -6.65 0.11 5.70
C ALA A 110 -7.11 -1.33 5.45
N ALA A 111 -6.28 -2.14 4.82
CA ALA A 111 -6.57 -3.55 4.54
C ALA A 111 -6.71 -4.37 5.83
N ALA A 112 -5.83 -4.16 6.80
CA ALA A 112 -5.88 -4.84 8.09
C ALA A 112 -7.22 -4.62 8.80
N LEU A 113 -7.68 -3.37 8.86
CA LEU A 113 -8.93 -3.05 9.54
C LEU A 113 -10.17 -3.48 8.76
N THR A 114 -10.16 -3.44 7.43
CA THR A 114 -11.25 -3.99 6.62
C THR A 114 -11.33 -5.51 6.77
N LEU A 115 -10.20 -6.20 6.79
CA LEU A 115 -10.14 -7.64 6.99
C LEU A 115 -10.68 -8.03 8.37
N TRP A 116 -10.27 -7.29 9.41
CA TRP A 116 -10.76 -7.50 10.76
C TRP A 116 -12.29 -7.41 10.88
N GLN A 117 -12.88 -6.39 10.28
CA GLN A 117 -14.33 -6.16 10.38
C GLN A 117 -15.19 -7.18 9.65
N ARG A 118 -14.63 -7.84 8.64
CA ARG A 118 -15.37 -8.78 7.79
C ARG A 118 -15.45 -10.19 8.35
N GLN A 119 -14.72 -10.50 9.40
CA GLN A 119 -14.58 -11.86 9.91
C GLN A 119 -15.45 -12.12 11.14
N ASN A 120 -16.32 -13.14 11.06
CA ASN A 120 -17.12 -13.65 12.16
C ASN A 120 -16.41 -14.84 12.82
N PHE A 121 -15.18 -14.60 13.27
CA PHE A 121 -14.38 -15.64 13.94
C PHE A 121 -14.74 -15.79 15.43
N SER A 122 -14.38 -16.94 16.01
CA SER A 122 -14.33 -17.12 17.46
C SER A 122 -13.37 -16.11 18.10
N LEU A 123 -13.51 -15.89 19.40
CA LEU A 123 -12.66 -14.92 20.11
C LEU A 123 -11.17 -15.25 19.98
N GLU A 124 -10.81 -16.52 20.08
CA GLU A 124 -9.43 -16.99 19.92
C GLU A 124 -8.88 -16.72 18.52
N ALA A 125 -9.65 -17.04 17.49
CA ALA A 125 -9.26 -16.78 16.10
C ALA A 125 -9.16 -15.28 15.80
N ARG A 126 -9.96 -14.43 16.46
CA ARG A 126 -9.82 -12.97 16.37
C ARG A 126 -8.52 -12.48 16.98
N PHE A 127 -8.12 -12.98 18.16
CA PHE A 127 -6.83 -12.61 18.74
C PHE A 127 -5.66 -13.03 17.85
N ALA A 128 -5.70 -14.26 17.31
CA ALA A 128 -4.68 -14.74 16.39
C ALA A 128 -4.60 -13.86 15.12
N LEU A 129 -5.74 -13.54 14.52
CA LEU A 129 -5.81 -12.65 13.37
C LEU A 129 -5.25 -11.25 13.70
N GLY A 130 -5.66 -10.67 14.84
CA GLY A 130 -5.16 -9.37 15.28
C GLY A 130 -3.63 -9.35 15.43
N ALA A 131 -3.06 -10.39 16.06
CA ALA A 131 -1.62 -10.54 16.19
C ALA A 131 -0.93 -10.68 14.82
N CYS A 132 -1.49 -11.47 13.90
CA CYS A 132 -0.97 -11.60 12.53
C CYS A 132 -1.02 -10.27 11.77
N LEU A 133 -2.09 -9.50 11.89
CA LEU A 133 -2.23 -8.20 11.26
C LEU A 133 -1.22 -7.18 11.81
N ALA A 134 -1.04 -7.14 13.15
CA ALA A 134 -0.04 -6.29 13.78
C ALA A 134 1.38 -6.67 13.35
N LEU A 135 1.70 -7.96 13.32
CA LEU A 135 3.00 -8.45 12.84
C LEU A 135 3.23 -8.10 11.36
N SER A 136 2.24 -8.31 10.52
CA SER A 136 2.32 -7.95 9.09
C SER A 136 2.54 -6.45 8.91
N PHE A 137 1.87 -5.62 9.72
CA PHE A 137 2.05 -4.18 9.70
C PHE A 137 3.47 -3.76 10.14
N CYS A 138 4.02 -4.39 11.19
CA CYS A 138 5.42 -4.21 11.60
C CYS A 138 6.39 -4.59 10.48
N LEU A 139 6.15 -5.71 9.78
CA LEU A 139 6.98 -6.15 8.67
C LEU A 139 6.94 -5.16 7.48
N VAL A 140 5.78 -4.55 7.22
CA VAL A 140 5.66 -3.47 6.21
C VAL A 140 6.51 -2.27 6.60
N LEU A 141 6.40 -1.80 7.85
CA LEU A 141 7.19 -0.65 8.31
C LEU A 141 8.70 -0.93 8.27
N LEU A 142 9.11 -2.11 8.73
CA LEU A 142 10.50 -2.54 8.69
C LEU A 142 11.02 -2.70 7.26
N GLY A 143 10.21 -3.27 6.37
CA GLY A 143 10.54 -3.43 4.96
C GLY A 143 10.72 -2.10 4.25
N GLN A 144 9.84 -1.11 4.51
CA GLN A 144 9.99 0.25 3.99
C GLN A 144 11.23 0.93 4.54
N TYR A 145 11.54 0.72 5.82
CA TYR A 145 12.75 1.24 6.44
C TYR A 145 14.02 0.69 5.75
N ILE A 146 14.12 -0.64 5.58
CA ILE A 146 15.26 -1.28 4.89
C ILE A 146 15.35 -0.86 3.43
N ALA A 147 14.21 -0.67 2.75
CA ALA A 147 14.15 -0.31 1.35
C ALA A 147 14.61 1.14 1.06
N LEU A 148 14.63 2.00 2.08
CA LEU A 148 14.98 3.43 1.94
C LEU A 148 16.46 3.62 1.60
N ASP A 149 17.36 2.83 2.18
CA ASP A 149 18.79 2.91 1.94
C ASP A 149 19.24 1.92 0.86
N GLU A 150 19.74 2.47 -0.26
CA GLU A 150 20.22 1.66 -1.39
C GLU A 150 21.49 0.85 -1.10
N HIS A 151 22.28 1.30 -0.12
CA HIS A 151 23.55 0.70 0.24
C HIS A 151 23.43 -0.44 1.25
N THR A 152 22.25 -0.61 1.86
CA THR A 152 22.00 -1.70 2.81
C THR A 152 21.93 -3.05 2.08
N SER A 153 22.66 -4.04 2.59
CA SER A 153 22.56 -5.41 2.10
C SER A 153 21.13 -5.93 2.29
N GLY A 154 20.43 -6.22 1.19
CA GLY A 154 19.04 -6.65 1.21
C GLY A 154 18.00 -5.62 0.74
N ALA A 155 18.40 -4.36 0.46
CA ALA A 155 17.48 -3.33 -0.02
C ALA A 155 16.74 -3.74 -1.31
N SER A 156 17.42 -4.37 -2.25
CA SER A 156 16.78 -4.84 -3.50
C SER A 156 15.74 -5.92 -3.25
N TRP A 157 16.03 -6.85 -2.33
CA TRP A 157 15.06 -7.87 -1.92
C TRP A 157 13.88 -7.25 -1.17
N ALA A 158 14.16 -6.32 -0.24
CA ALA A 158 13.12 -5.60 0.49
C ALA A 158 12.18 -4.84 -0.47
N ARG A 159 12.72 -4.12 -1.47
CA ARG A 159 11.92 -3.43 -2.50
C ARG A 159 11.03 -4.40 -3.29
N SER A 160 11.57 -5.54 -3.68
CA SER A 160 10.81 -6.58 -4.39
C SER A 160 9.69 -7.18 -3.53
N ALA A 161 10.00 -7.47 -2.27
CA ALA A 161 9.04 -7.99 -1.31
C ALA A 161 7.93 -6.97 -1.00
N MET A 162 8.29 -5.69 -0.81
CA MET A 162 7.31 -4.61 -0.60
C MET A 162 6.41 -4.42 -1.81
N HIS A 163 6.95 -4.50 -3.03
CA HIS A 163 6.14 -4.46 -4.24
C HIS A 163 5.14 -5.62 -4.35
N ALA A 164 5.58 -6.85 -4.06
CA ALA A 164 4.69 -8.02 -4.02
C ALA A 164 3.59 -7.85 -2.96
N LEU A 165 3.95 -7.33 -1.78
CA LEU A 165 3.01 -7.08 -0.69
C LEU A 165 2.03 -5.95 -1.03
N ALA A 166 2.48 -4.91 -1.74
CA ALA A 166 1.61 -3.84 -2.25
C ALA A 166 0.57 -4.39 -3.21
N LEU A 167 0.96 -5.26 -4.15
CA LEU A 167 0.02 -5.91 -5.08
C LEU A 167 -0.97 -6.84 -4.36
N LEU A 168 -0.51 -7.61 -3.36
CA LEU A 168 -1.39 -8.47 -2.56
C LEU A 168 -2.38 -7.65 -1.74
N THR A 169 -1.92 -6.57 -1.13
CA THR A 169 -2.77 -5.63 -0.38
C THR A 169 -3.80 -4.97 -1.30
N ALA A 170 -3.37 -4.54 -2.48
CA ALA A 170 -4.25 -3.95 -3.48
C ALA A 170 -5.27 -4.95 -4.02
N TYR A 171 -4.85 -6.19 -4.31
CA TYR A 171 -5.76 -7.26 -4.69
C TYR A 171 -6.89 -7.42 -3.67
N TYR A 172 -6.55 -7.49 -2.38
CA TYR A 172 -7.55 -7.59 -1.31
C TYR A 172 -8.47 -6.36 -1.28
N LEU A 173 -7.91 -5.15 -1.36
CA LEU A 173 -8.69 -3.91 -1.35
C LEU A 173 -9.61 -3.79 -2.58
N TRP A 174 -9.15 -4.18 -3.77
CA TRP A 174 -10.01 -4.24 -4.98
C TRP A 174 -11.14 -5.25 -4.82
N ALA A 175 -10.87 -6.43 -4.23
CA ALA A 175 -11.94 -7.38 -3.92
C ALA A 175 -12.99 -6.76 -2.99
N VAL A 176 -12.55 -6.07 -1.93
CA VAL A 176 -13.44 -5.35 -1.01
C VAL A 176 -14.25 -4.27 -1.72
N ILE A 177 -13.61 -3.44 -2.54
CA ILE A 177 -14.28 -2.38 -3.32
C ILE A 177 -15.34 -3.00 -4.24
N TYR A 178 -14.99 -4.05 -4.96
CA TYR A 178 -15.91 -4.69 -5.91
C TYR A 178 -17.08 -5.39 -5.23
N GLU A 179 -16.90 -5.96 -4.04
CA GLU A 179 -17.98 -6.56 -3.25
C GLU A 179 -19.02 -5.55 -2.77
N THR A 180 -18.65 -4.28 -2.60
CA THR A 180 -19.63 -3.26 -2.18
C THR A 180 -20.75 -3.06 -3.20
N ARG A 181 -20.56 -3.52 -4.43
CA ARG A 181 -21.51 -3.32 -5.56
C ARG A 181 -21.98 -1.87 -5.67
N ALA A 182 -21.09 -0.94 -5.33
CA ALA A 182 -21.33 0.48 -5.49
C ALA A 182 -21.56 0.85 -6.97
N ARG A 183 -22.05 2.06 -7.21
CA ARG A 183 -22.19 2.56 -8.61
C ARG A 183 -20.86 2.45 -9.35
N SER A 184 -20.91 2.12 -10.63
CA SER A 184 -19.72 1.91 -11.47
C SER A 184 -18.75 3.09 -11.44
N SER A 185 -19.25 4.33 -11.37
CA SER A 185 -18.40 5.52 -11.22
C SER A 185 -17.61 5.55 -9.89
N VAL A 186 -18.23 5.11 -8.78
CA VAL A 186 -17.56 5.05 -7.47
C VAL A 186 -16.53 3.93 -7.47
N THR A 187 -16.90 2.74 -7.96
CA THR A 187 -15.98 1.60 -8.06
C THR A 187 -14.78 1.92 -8.95
N ALA A 188 -15.01 2.56 -10.11
CA ALA A 188 -13.97 2.94 -11.03
C ALA A 188 -13.03 4.00 -10.44
N SER A 189 -13.57 5.08 -9.85
CA SER A 189 -12.74 6.14 -9.28
C SER A 189 -11.93 5.67 -8.08
N THR A 190 -12.52 4.87 -7.18
CA THR A 190 -11.77 4.30 -6.04
C THR A 190 -10.70 3.31 -6.49
N SER A 191 -10.99 2.50 -7.51
CA SER A 191 -10.00 1.59 -8.11
C SER A 191 -8.88 2.34 -8.82
N ALA A 192 -9.19 3.46 -9.50
CA ALA A 192 -8.19 4.33 -10.10
C ALA A 192 -7.25 4.94 -9.07
N VAL A 193 -7.79 5.46 -7.96
CA VAL A 193 -6.98 6.01 -6.86
C VAL A 193 -6.09 4.93 -6.25
N LEU A 194 -6.63 3.73 -6.00
CA LEU A 194 -5.84 2.62 -5.48
C LEU A 194 -4.73 2.19 -6.46
N GLY A 195 -5.03 2.11 -7.76
CA GLY A 195 -4.06 1.81 -8.80
C GLY A 195 -2.94 2.86 -8.90
N LEU A 196 -3.29 4.15 -8.81
CA LEU A 196 -2.34 5.25 -8.73
C LEU A 196 -1.42 5.11 -7.52
N LEU A 197 -1.97 4.85 -6.33
CA LEU A 197 -1.19 4.70 -5.10
C LEU A 197 -0.22 3.51 -5.18
N VAL A 198 -0.67 2.37 -5.68
CA VAL A 198 0.18 1.19 -5.88
C VAL A 198 1.30 1.46 -6.88
N ALA A 199 0.99 2.17 -7.97
CA ALA A 199 2.00 2.54 -8.95
C ALA A 199 3.01 3.54 -8.38
N MET A 200 2.57 4.52 -7.56
CA MET A 200 3.48 5.44 -6.85
C MET A 200 4.45 4.70 -5.94
N ASP A 201 3.93 3.79 -5.10
CA ASP A 201 4.77 2.99 -4.20
C ASP A 201 5.78 2.13 -4.99
N ALA A 202 5.34 1.54 -6.09
CA ALA A 202 6.19 0.67 -6.89
C ALA A 202 7.26 1.41 -7.70
N LEU A 203 6.94 2.61 -8.24
CA LEU A 203 7.82 3.36 -9.16
C LEU A 203 8.73 4.36 -8.45
N GLN A 204 8.58 4.59 -7.15
CA GLN A 204 9.32 5.60 -6.39
C GLN A 204 10.85 5.47 -6.49
N TYR A 205 11.35 4.25 -6.64
CA TYR A 205 12.79 3.97 -6.74
C TYR A 205 13.34 4.10 -8.17
N ASP A 206 12.47 4.07 -9.18
CA ASP A 206 12.83 4.05 -10.59
C ASP A 206 12.65 5.41 -11.26
N ALA A 207 11.72 6.23 -10.75
CA ALA A 207 11.43 7.56 -11.29
C ALA A 207 12.49 8.58 -10.88
N ARG A 208 13.08 9.25 -11.88
CA ARG A 208 14.14 10.25 -11.68
C ARG A 208 13.65 11.51 -10.99
N ASP A 209 12.47 11.97 -11.37
CA ASP A 209 11.84 13.20 -10.92
C ASP A 209 10.38 12.94 -10.48
N GLU A 210 9.80 13.93 -9.82
CA GLU A 210 8.45 13.84 -9.29
C GLU A 210 7.38 13.84 -10.41
N GLU A 211 7.61 14.61 -11.46
CA GLU A 211 6.67 14.71 -12.58
C GLU A 211 6.55 13.37 -13.31
N THR A 212 7.67 12.70 -13.56
CA THR A 212 7.70 11.36 -14.15
C THR A 212 6.97 10.35 -13.27
N LEU A 213 7.20 10.37 -11.95
CA LEU A 213 6.50 9.49 -11.01
C LEU A 213 4.98 9.68 -11.08
N TRP A 214 4.54 10.92 -10.94
CA TRP A 214 3.11 11.25 -10.98
C TRP A 214 2.47 10.92 -12.32
N LEU A 215 3.15 11.16 -13.43
CA LEU A 215 2.66 10.86 -14.77
C LEU A 215 2.40 9.36 -14.93
N PHE A 216 3.39 8.52 -14.65
CA PHE A 216 3.23 7.06 -14.80
C PHE A 216 2.23 6.47 -13.80
N ALA A 217 2.21 6.98 -12.57
CA ALA A 217 1.23 6.56 -11.57
C ALA A 217 -0.20 6.96 -11.95
N ALA A 218 -0.40 8.18 -12.48
CA ALA A 218 -1.70 8.64 -12.93
C ALA A 218 -2.21 7.83 -14.14
N VAL A 219 -1.34 7.55 -15.11
CA VAL A 219 -1.70 6.72 -16.28
C VAL A 219 -2.09 5.30 -15.83
N ALA A 220 -1.30 4.68 -14.94
CA ALA A 220 -1.62 3.38 -14.40
C ALA A 220 -2.96 3.40 -13.64
N GLY A 221 -3.16 4.39 -12.78
CA GLY A 221 -4.42 4.56 -12.06
C GLY A 221 -5.62 4.72 -12.97
N LEU A 222 -5.50 5.55 -14.01
CA LEU A 222 -6.57 5.77 -15.00
C LEU A 222 -6.95 4.46 -15.72
N ILE A 223 -5.96 3.73 -16.22
CA ILE A 223 -6.19 2.46 -16.92
C ILE A 223 -6.87 1.45 -15.99
N ILE A 224 -6.43 1.35 -14.73
CA ILE A 224 -7.06 0.48 -13.73
C ILE A 224 -8.51 0.92 -13.46
N GLY A 225 -8.77 2.22 -13.40
CA GLY A 225 -10.13 2.76 -13.25
C GLY A 225 -11.05 2.39 -14.41
N GLU A 226 -10.56 2.50 -15.64
CA GLU A 226 -11.30 2.10 -16.84
C GLU A 226 -11.54 0.59 -16.88
N CYS A 227 -10.55 -0.21 -16.52
CA CYS A 227 -10.71 -1.66 -16.36
C CYS A 227 -11.78 -1.99 -15.31
N ALA A 228 -11.75 -1.32 -14.15
CA ALA A 228 -12.75 -1.49 -13.11
C ALA A 228 -14.15 -1.07 -13.58
N TRP A 229 -14.25 -0.01 -14.38
CA TRP A 229 -15.52 0.38 -15.01
C TRP A 229 -16.04 -0.72 -15.91
N ALA A 230 -15.22 -1.24 -16.81
CA ALA A 230 -15.61 -2.33 -17.74
C ALA A 230 -16.03 -3.60 -16.98
N LEU A 231 -15.33 -3.94 -15.89
CA LEU A 231 -15.65 -5.09 -15.05
C LEU A 231 -17.02 -5.00 -14.37
N ASN A 232 -17.58 -3.80 -14.15
CA ASN A 232 -18.93 -3.65 -13.60
C ASN A 232 -20.02 -4.20 -14.53
N TYR A 233 -19.75 -4.31 -15.83
CA TYR A 233 -20.66 -4.90 -16.81
C TYR A 233 -20.45 -6.41 -16.97
N TRP A 234 -19.40 -6.96 -16.36
CA TRP A 234 -19.12 -8.38 -16.39
C TRP A 234 -19.60 -9.05 -15.09
N LYS A 235 -20.16 -10.25 -15.20
CA LYS A 235 -20.60 -11.05 -14.04
C LYS A 235 -19.42 -11.75 -13.33
N ALA A 236 -18.34 -11.02 -13.09
CA ALA A 236 -17.20 -11.54 -12.34
C ALA A 236 -17.49 -11.55 -10.83
N SER A 237 -16.96 -12.54 -10.12
CA SER A 237 -16.90 -12.50 -8.67
C SER A 237 -15.89 -11.43 -8.19
N ALA A 238 -15.99 -11.00 -6.94
CA ALA A 238 -15.08 -9.99 -6.42
C ALA A 238 -13.60 -10.41 -6.48
N PRO A 239 -13.22 -11.66 -6.12
CA PRO A 239 -11.85 -12.11 -6.28
C PRO A 239 -11.38 -12.16 -7.75
N GLN A 240 -12.27 -12.54 -8.67
CA GLN A 240 -11.93 -12.54 -10.10
C GLN A 240 -11.69 -11.14 -10.64
N ALA A 241 -12.55 -10.18 -10.29
CA ALA A 241 -12.36 -8.78 -10.66
C ALA A 241 -11.05 -8.22 -10.09
N ALA A 242 -10.76 -8.51 -8.81
CA ALA A 242 -9.50 -8.13 -8.17
C ALA A 242 -8.28 -8.76 -8.86
N ALA A 243 -8.37 -10.02 -9.33
CA ALA A 243 -7.30 -10.67 -10.07
C ALA A 243 -7.01 -9.97 -11.41
N VAL A 244 -8.04 -9.55 -12.13
CA VAL A 244 -7.88 -8.75 -13.36
C VAL A 244 -7.16 -7.44 -13.07
N LEU A 245 -7.62 -6.69 -12.04
CA LEU A 245 -7.05 -5.39 -11.70
C LEU A 245 -5.60 -5.51 -11.19
N ALA A 246 -5.31 -6.52 -10.35
CA ALA A 246 -3.96 -6.76 -9.84
C ALA A 246 -2.99 -7.18 -10.94
N SER A 247 -3.42 -8.07 -11.85
CA SER A 247 -2.61 -8.47 -13.01
C SER A 247 -2.34 -7.30 -13.95
N GLY A 248 -3.35 -6.47 -14.20
CA GLY A 248 -3.22 -5.24 -14.98
C GLY A 248 -2.25 -4.24 -14.33
N ALA A 249 -2.39 -4.01 -13.02
CA ALA A 249 -1.50 -3.13 -12.26
C ALA A 249 -0.05 -3.64 -12.27
N TYR A 250 0.15 -4.95 -12.08
CA TYR A 250 1.47 -5.55 -12.21
C TYR A 250 2.08 -5.29 -13.59
N ALA A 251 1.34 -5.57 -14.68
CA ALA A 251 1.82 -5.37 -16.04
C ALA A 251 2.20 -3.90 -16.30
N MET A 252 1.35 -2.96 -15.91
CA MET A 252 1.58 -1.53 -16.08
C MET A 252 2.83 -1.07 -15.32
N VAL A 253 2.97 -1.45 -14.05
CA VAL A 253 4.13 -1.10 -13.24
C VAL A 253 5.41 -1.74 -13.78
N ALA A 254 5.38 -3.02 -14.15
CA ALA A 254 6.55 -3.73 -14.68
C ALA A 254 7.04 -3.09 -16.00
N LEU A 255 6.14 -2.79 -16.93
CA LEU A 255 6.49 -2.12 -18.19
C LEU A 255 6.99 -0.68 -17.96
N ALA A 256 6.37 0.06 -17.03
CA ALA A 256 6.84 1.38 -16.65
C ALA A 256 8.27 1.33 -16.06
N LYS A 257 8.58 0.37 -15.18
CA LYS A 257 9.94 0.14 -14.65
C LYS A 257 10.94 -0.15 -15.76
N CYS A 258 10.60 -1.06 -16.69
CA CYS A 258 11.46 -1.37 -17.84
C CYS A 258 11.73 -0.12 -18.69
N HIS A 259 10.70 0.71 -18.92
CA HIS A 259 10.85 1.96 -19.66
C HIS A 259 11.76 2.97 -18.93
N LEU A 260 11.53 3.19 -17.64
CA LEU A 260 12.30 4.13 -16.80
C LEU A 260 13.78 3.70 -16.68
N ARG A 261 14.04 2.40 -16.61
CA ARG A 261 15.39 1.81 -16.58
C ARG A 261 16.05 1.73 -17.96
N ARG A 262 15.36 2.13 -19.04
CA ARG A 262 15.80 1.98 -20.44
C ARG A 262 16.11 0.54 -20.82
N SER A 263 15.48 -0.43 -20.18
CA SER A 263 15.64 -1.87 -20.43
C SER A 263 14.46 -2.47 -21.20
N LEU A 264 13.54 -1.63 -21.71
CA LEU A 264 12.37 -2.07 -22.46
C LEU A 264 12.81 -2.69 -23.79
N ASN A 265 12.63 -4.00 -23.91
CA ASN A 265 12.82 -4.78 -25.12
C ASN A 265 11.71 -5.80 -25.29
N SER A 266 11.61 -6.44 -26.45
CA SER A 266 10.55 -7.41 -26.76
C SER A 266 10.52 -8.61 -25.80
N ALA A 267 11.69 -9.06 -25.33
CA ALA A 267 11.80 -10.18 -24.41
C ALA A 267 11.25 -9.80 -23.03
N ALA A 268 11.62 -8.62 -22.49
CA ALA A 268 11.09 -8.12 -21.22
C ALA A 268 9.57 -7.90 -21.27
N VAL A 269 9.05 -7.35 -22.38
CA VAL A 269 7.61 -7.19 -22.56
C VAL A 269 6.92 -8.54 -22.54
N LEU A 270 7.43 -9.53 -23.29
CA LEU A 270 6.86 -10.87 -23.34
C LEU A 270 6.87 -11.54 -21.95
N GLU A 271 7.97 -11.44 -21.22
CA GLU A 271 8.12 -12.00 -19.88
C GLU A 271 7.07 -11.43 -18.92
N HIS A 272 6.96 -10.11 -18.83
CA HIS A 272 6.03 -9.46 -17.90
C HIS A 272 4.57 -9.65 -18.29
N VAL A 273 4.26 -9.66 -19.59
CA VAL A 273 2.91 -9.96 -20.08
C VAL A 273 2.55 -11.42 -19.80
N ALA A 274 3.48 -12.36 -20.03
CA ALA A 274 3.25 -13.77 -19.73
C ALA A 274 3.02 -13.99 -18.23
N LEU A 275 3.78 -13.32 -17.36
CA LEU A 275 3.59 -13.41 -15.92
C LEU A 275 2.25 -12.79 -15.48
N ALA A 276 1.87 -11.64 -16.03
CA ALA A 276 0.56 -11.04 -15.77
C ALA A 276 -0.61 -11.95 -16.19
N LEU A 277 -0.49 -12.59 -17.36
CA LEU A 277 -1.48 -13.57 -17.83
C LEU A 277 -1.52 -14.80 -16.91
N THR A 278 -0.38 -15.26 -16.43
CA THR A 278 -0.31 -16.38 -15.47
C THR A 278 -1.02 -16.03 -14.17
N MET A 279 -0.77 -14.84 -13.62
CA MET A 279 -1.46 -14.34 -12.42
C MET A 279 -2.98 -14.24 -12.65
N LEU A 280 -3.38 -13.72 -13.82
CA LEU A 280 -4.80 -13.62 -14.21
C LEU A 280 -5.45 -14.99 -14.26
N VAL A 281 -4.87 -15.94 -14.99
CA VAL A 281 -5.41 -17.31 -15.14
C VAL A 281 -5.48 -18.00 -13.77
N ALA A 282 -4.41 -17.90 -12.96
CA ALA A 282 -4.41 -18.48 -11.62
C ALA A 282 -5.53 -17.89 -10.75
N GLY A 283 -5.73 -16.58 -10.79
CA GLY A 283 -6.81 -15.92 -10.06
C GLY A 283 -8.20 -16.30 -10.57
N MET A 284 -8.38 -16.43 -11.89
CA MET A 284 -9.65 -16.86 -12.46
C MET A 284 -10.00 -18.31 -12.11
N VAL A 285 -9.02 -19.22 -12.15
CA VAL A 285 -9.21 -20.64 -11.83
C VAL A 285 -9.40 -20.89 -10.34
N ALA A 286 -8.65 -20.19 -9.48
CA ALA A 286 -8.75 -20.36 -8.03
C ALA A 286 -10.12 -19.94 -7.47
N PHE A 287 -10.86 -19.08 -8.17
CA PHE A 287 -12.14 -18.53 -7.73
C PHE A 287 -13.29 -18.77 -8.74
N ALA A 288 -13.12 -19.74 -9.63
CA ALA A 288 -14.17 -20.24 -10.51
C ALA A 288 -15.12 -21.22 -9.74
#